data_b60ae9730101e230930d04c5d72f6a85
#
_entry.id   b60ae9730101e230930d04c5d72f6a85
#
_cell.length_a   1.000
_cell.length_b   1.000
_cell.length_c   1.000
_cell.angle_alpha   90.00
_cell.angle_beta   90.00
_cell.angle_gamma   90.00
#
_symmetry.space_group_name_H-M   'P 1'
#
loop_
_entity.id
_entity.type
_entity.pdbx_description
1 polymer ?
#
loop_
_entity_poly.entity_id
_entity_poly.type
_entity_poly.pdbx_seq_one_letter_code
_entity_poly.pdbx_strand_id
1 'polypeptide(L)'
;TGDDLLAAGLRQAAQWSEIVNDVTVTYKNNGEAYAADYTSQQSYGQLAGNRSTTLENSADAEIQATAFLESRAFPRTYPEELTIPLHSPTVSDATRDALISMMVGSAVFTQELPAVFGTTFDGFVEGMKWNLTRYTSDLTLVCSALSETYPHKVWLQIAPTVTWASYTPITEEWMDL
;
A
#
# COMPACT_ATOMS: atom_id res chain seq x y z
N THR A 1 -7.24 -8.87 14.60
CA THR A 1 -6.15 -8.49 15.51
C THR A 1 -4.94 -9.37 15.26
N GLY A 2 -3.74 -8.98 15.77
CA GLY A 2 -2.52 -9.80 15.67
C GLY A 2 -2.66 -11.19 16.28
N ASP A 3 -3.50 -11.32 17.27
CA ASP A 3 -3.80 -12.59 17.94
C ASP A 3 -4.59 -13.58 17.06
N ASP A 4 -5.25 -13.10 16.02
CA ASP A 4 -6.00 -13.93 15.08
C ASP A 4 -5.09 -14.52 13.98
N LEU A 5 -3.84 -14.09 13.91
CA LEU A 5 -2.88 -14.53 12.92
C LEU A 5 -2.01 -15.68 13.43
N LEU A 6 -1.69 -16.62 12.55
CA LEU A 6 -0.63 -17.59 12.87
C LEU A 6 0.72 -16.88 12.90
N ALA A 7 1.51 -17.09 13.95
CA ALA A 7 2.86 -16.52 14.07
C ALA A 7 3.76 -16.85 12.85
N ALA A 8 3.57 -18.05 12.26
CA ALA A 8 4.25 -18.48 11.03
C ALA A 8 3.56 -18.02 9.73
N GLY A 9 2.40 -17.37 9.84
CA GLY A 9 1.59 -16.92 8.71
C GLY A 9 1.81 -15.46 8.33
N LEU A 10 2.68 -14.76 9.05
CA LEU A 10 3.11 -13.41 8.71
C LEU A 10 4.36 -13.51 7.85
N ARG A 11 4.20 -13.19 6.57
CA ARG A 11 5.32 -13.08 5.65
C ARG A 11 5.61 -11.63 5.36
N GLN A 12 6.86 -11.26 5.55
CA GLN A 12 7.35 -9.91 5.33
C GLN A 12 7.80 -9.73 3.88
N ALA A 13 7.28 -8.71 3.22
CA ALA A 13 7.92 -8.15 2.05
C ALA A 13 8.82 -6.99 2.50
N ALA A 14 10.12 -7.13 2.29
CA ALA A 14 11.08 -6.04 2.40
C ALA A 14 11.78 -5.95 1.05
N GLN A 15 11.24 -5.12 0.18
CA GLN A 15 11.73 -5.04 -1.20
C GLN A 15 12.80 -3.96 -1.32
N TRP A 16 14.03 -4.32 -0.97
CA TRP A 16 15.20 -3.47 -1.21
C TRP A 16 15.44 -3.18 -2.69
N SER A 17 15.00 -4.08 -3.58
CA SER A 17 15.11 -3.92 -5.03
C SER A 17 14.17 -2.87 -5.63
N GLU A 18 13.20 -2.39 -4.86
CA GLU A 18 12.22 -1.41 -5.29
C GLU A 18 12.51 0.01 -4.79
N ILE A 19 13.60 0.19 -4.05
CA ILE A 19 14.01 1.53 -3.63
C ILE A 19 14.38 2.33 -4.87
N VAL A 20 13.74 3.49 -5.01
CA VAL A 20 14.07 4.50 -6.00
C VAL A 20 14.18 5.83 -5.28
N ASN A 21 15.39 6.38 -5.24
CA ASN A 21 15.69 7.62 -4.52
C ASN A 21 16.23 8.74 -5.42
N ASP A 22 16.14 8.51 -6.73
CA ASP A 22 16.52 9.43 -7.79
C ASP A 22 15.58 9.20 -8.96
N VAL A 23 14.65 10.12 -9.19
CA VAL A 23 13.54 9.94 -10.13
C VAL A 23 13.64 10.96 -11.24
N THR A 24 13.60 10.48 -12.48
CA THR A 24 13.43 11.32 -13.66
C THR A 24 12.13 10.97 -14.36
N VAL A 25 11.26 11.95 -14.52
CA VAL A 25 10.00 11.82 -15.26
C VAL A 25 10.16 12.54 -16.59
N THR A 26 10.05 11.80 -17.69
CA THR A 26 10.03 12.37 -19.03
C THR A 26 8.61 12.71 -19.42
N TYR A 27 8.39 13.94 -19.88
CA TYR A 27 7.10 14.44 -20.35
C TYR A 27 7.20 14.96 -21.77
N LYS A 28 6.15 15.57 -22.31
CA LYS A 28 6.03 16.07 -23.67
C LYS A 28 7.33 16.66 -24.24
N ASN A 29 7.67 16.24 -25.47
CA ASN A 29 8.83 16.73 -26.23
C ASN A 29 10.20 16.51 -25.55
N ASN A 30 10.36 15.40 -24.83
CA ASN A 30 11.58 15.06 -24.09
C ASN A 30 11.94 16.09 -23.01
N GLY A 31 10.95 16.79 -22.45
CA GLY A 31 11.13 17.53 -21.21
C GLY A 31 11.37 16.54 -20.06
N GLU A 32 12.17 16.92 -19.09
CA GLU A 32 12.51 16.11 -17.93
C GLU A 32 12.20 16.87 -16.65
N ALA A 33 11.54 16.20 -15.70
CA ALA A 33 11.36 16.64 -14.35
C ALA A 33 12.12 15.70 -13.41
N TYR A 34 12.72 16.25 -12.38
CA TYR A 34 13.64 15.52 -11.51
C TYR A 34 13.27 15.67 -10.04
N ALA A 35 13.35 14.57 -9.29
CA ALA A 35 13.24 14.58 -7.84
C ALA A 35 14.23 13.59 -7.22
N ALA A 36 14.86 13.96 -6.09
CA ALA A 36 15.82 13.12 -5.40
C ALA A 36 15.71 13.24 -3.87
N ASP A 37 15.87 12.10 -3.18
CA ASP A 37 15.98 12.04 -1.71
C ASP A 37 17.42 11.75 -1.31
N TYR A 38 18.12 12.80 -0.88
CA TYR A 38 19.53 12.69 -0.50
C TYR A 38 19.75 11.90 0.80
N THR A 39 18.76 11.85 1.69
CA THR A 39 18.86 11.05 2.93
C THR A 39 18.82 9.57 2.61
N SER A 40 17.93 9.19 1.72
CA SER A 40 17.88 7.82 1.19
C SER A 40 19.15 7.46 0.43
N GLN A 41 19.64 8.35 -0.42
CA GLN A 41 20.89 8.13 -1.18
C GLN A 41 22.10 7.93 -0.27
N GLN A 42 22.19 8.64 0.86
CA GLN A 42 23.24 8.44 1.85
C GLN A 42 23.18 7.05 2.50
N SER A 43 21.98 6.51 2.68
CA SER A 43 21.76 5.23 3.35
C SER A 43 21.89 4.02 2.42
N TYR A 44 21.43 4.16 1.18
CA TYR A 44 21.25 3.03 0.24
C TYR A 44 22.04 3.19 -1.06
N GLY A 45 22.74 4.31 -1.26
CA GLY A 45 23.34 4.68 -2.54
C GLY A 45 22.31 5.28 -3.50
N GLN A 46 22.78 5.81 -4.61
CA GLN A 46 21.93 6.38 -5.66
C GLN A 46 21.24 5.24 -6.45
N LEU A 47 19.94 5.19 -6.40
CA LEU A 47 19.10 4.20 -7.07
C LEU A 47 18.12 4.96 -7.98
N ALA A 48 18.48 5.02 -9.28
CA ALA A 48 17.76 5.83 -10.25
C ALA A 48 16.56 5.08 -10.83
N GLY A 49 15.43 5.78 -10.96
CA GLY A 49 14.24 5.34 -11.65
C GLY A 49 13.80 6.33 -12.73
N ASN A 50 13.55 5.84 -13.93
CA ASN A 50 13.09 6.65 -15.04
C ASN A 50 11.65 6.30 -15.39
N ARG A 51 10.80 7.31 -15.56
CA ARG A 51 9.42 7.13 -16.00
C ARG A 51 9.13 8.02 -17.21
N SER A 52 8.62 7.39 -18.27
CA SER A 52 8.12 8.11 -19.43
C SER A 52 6.61 8.28 -19.30
N THR A 53 6.14 9.51 -19.48
CA THR A 53 4.72 9.87 -19.32
C THR A 53 4.22 10.61 -20.54
N THR A 54 2.90 10.76 -20.64
CA THR A 54 2.23 11.58 -21.65
C THR A 54 1.85 12.98 -21.13
N LEU A 55 2.38 13.37 -19.96
CA LEU A 55 2.11 14.67 -19.38
C LEU A 55 2.55 15.80 -20.31
N GLU A 56 1.77 16.88 -20.30
CA GLU A 56 2.00 18.05 -21.14
C GLU A 56 2.83 19.13 -20.44
N ASN A 57 2.71 19.22 -19.10
CA ASN A 57 3.24 20.29 -18.28
C ASN A 57 4.42 19.82 -17.42
N SER A 58 5.41 20.68 -17.21
CA SER A 58 6.52 20.38 -16.29
C SER A 58 6.09 20.30 -14.83
N ALA A 59 5.13 21.14 -14.41
CA ALA A 59 4.64 21.15 -13.05
C ALA A 59 3.99 19.81 -12.66
N ASP A 60 3.18 19.23 -13.55
CA ASP A 60 2.55 17.92 -13.33
C ASP A 60 3.62 16.81 -13.27
N ALA A 61 4.66 16.93 -14.10
CA ALA A 61 5.76 15.97 -14.10
C ALA A 61 6.62 16.07 -12.82
N GLU A 62 6.82 17.26 -12.27
CA GLU A 62 7.51 17.48 -10.99
C GLU A 62 6.73 16.90 -9.82
N ILE A 63 5.40 17.10 -9.79
CA ILE A 63 4.52 16.53 -8.79
C ILE A 63 4.57 15.00 -8.87
N GLN A 64 4.48 14.44 -10.06
CA GLN A 64 4.54 13.00 -10.25
C GLN A 64 5.91 12.43 -9.84
N ALA A 65 7.01 13.11 -10.15
CA ALA A 65 8.34 12.71 -9.72
C ALA A 65 8.46 12.70 -8.20
N THR A 66 7.94 13.72 -7.53
CA THR A 66 7.95 13.86 -6.07
C THR A 66 7.08 12.77 -5.42
N ALA A 67 5.87 12.55 -5.89
CA ALA A 67 4.97 11.52 -5.36
C ALA A 67 5.56 10.12 -5.51
N PHE A 68 6.18 9.83 -6.66
CA PHE A 68 6.86 8.56 -6.88
C PHE A 68 8.07 8.38 -5.96
N LEU A 69 8.86 9.45 -5.76
CA LEU A 69 9.98 9.45 -4.85
C LEU A 69 9.53 9.18 -3.40
N GLU A 70 8.52 9.90 -2.91
CA GLU A 70 7.97 9.74 -1.56
C GLU A 70 7.48 8.31 -1.29
N SER A 71 6.92 7.68 -2.32
CA SER A 71 6.44 6.31 -2.21
C SER A 71 7.54 5.26 -2.20
N ARG A 72 8.76 5.56 -2.71
CA ARG A 72 9.80 4.57 -2.97
C ARG A 72 11.20 4.89 -2.44
N ALA A 73 11.39 6.06 -1.85
CA ALA A 73 12.71 6.48 -1.37
C ALA A 73 13.26 5.57 -0.25
N PHE A 74 12.39 4.96 0.55
CA PHE A 74 12.79 4.10 1.65
C PHE A 74 12.16 2.71 1.54
N PRO A 75 12.86 1.66 2.01
CA PRO A 75 12.30 0.32 2.05
C PRO A 75 11.08 0.32 3.00
N ARG A 76 9.98 -0.17 2.52
CA ARG A 76 8.77 -0.35 3.32
C ARG A 76 8.67 -1.81 3.75
N THR A 77 8.31 -2.00 5.00
CA THR A 77 8.05 -3.33 5.56
C THR A 77 6.56 -3.45 5.78
N TYR A 78 5.92 -4.35 5.07
CA TYR A 78 4.51 -4.66 5.28
C TYR A 78 4.27 -6.16 5.19
N PRO A 79 3.20 -6.68 5.77
CA PRO A 79 2.85 -8.08 5.66
C PRO A 79 2.31 -8.38 4.26
N GLU A 80 3.07 -9.13 3.45
CA GLU A 80 2.65 -9.59 2.12
C GLU A 80 1.58 -10.67 2.21
N GLU A 81 1.70 -11.54 3.19
CA GLU A 81 0.75 -12.63 3.44
C GLU A 81 0.28 -12.61 4.90
N LEU A 82 -1.02 -12.71 5.08
CA LEU A 82 -1.68 -12.82 6.38
C LEU A 82 -2.43 -14.15 6.43
N THR A 83 -1.95 -15.10 7.21
CA THR A 83 -2.63 -16.40 7.36
C THR A 83 -3.46 -16.43 8.66
N ILE A 84 -4.74 -16.68 8.51
CA ILE A 84 -5.73 -16.67 9.59
C ILE A 84 -6.29 -18.09 9.75
N PRO A 85 -6.09 -18.72 10.91
CA PRO A 85 -6.66 -20.04 11.20
C PRO A 85 -8.16 -19.89 11.54
N LEU A 86 -9.03 -20.02 10.56
CA LEU A 86 -10.48 -19.88 10.75
C LEU A 86 -11.09 -20.89 11.73
N HIS A 87 -10.40 -22.01 11.98
CA HIS A 87 -10.82 -23.03 12.96
C HIS A 87 -10.43 -22.64 14.39
N SER A 88 -9.61 -21.60 14.59
CA SER A 88 -9.19 -21.17 15.92
C SER A 88 -10.37 -20.61 16.74
N PRO A 89 -10.48 -20.96 18.02
CA PRO A 89 -11.48 -20.39 18.91
C PRO A 89 -11.25 -18.89 19.20
N THR A 90 -10.05 -18.37 18.92
CA THR A 90 -9.75 -16.92 19.06
C THR A 90 -10.42 -16.10 17.97
N VAL A 91 -10.67 -16.67 16.80
CA VAL A 91 -11.37 -16.00 15.70
C VAL A 91 -12.86 -16.00 15.98
N SER A 92 -13.47 -14.83 16.20
CA SER A 92 -14.89 -14.69 16.43
C SER A 92 -15.72 -15.11 15.21
N ASP A 93 -16.96 -15.54 15.44
CA ASP A 93 -17.87 -15.90 14.33
C ASP A 93 -18.09 -14.72 13.38
N ALA A 94 -18.23 -13.50 13.90
CA ALA A 94 -18.41 -12.31 13.10
C ALA A 94 -17.17 -12.03 12.21
N THR A 95 -15.96 -12.22 12.76
CA THR A 95 -14.70 -12.09 11.99
C THR A 95 -14.62 -13.18 10.92
N ARG A 96 -15.01 -14.39 11.26
CA ARG A 96 -15.02 -15.54 10.35
C ARG A 96 -15.97 -15.30 9.17
N ASP A 97 -17.19 -14.84 9.44
CA ASP A 97 -18.17 -14.53 8.40
C ASP A 97 -17.72 -13.38 7.50
N ALA A 98 -17.10 -12.35 8.07
CA ALA A 98 -16.53 -11.24 7.32
C ALA A 98 -15.40 -11.72 6.39
N LEU A 99 -14.49 -12.58 6.89
CA LEU A 99 -13.39 -13.12 6.10
C LEU A 99 -13.86 -14.06 4.97
N ILE A 100 -14.88 -14.86 5.23
CA ILE A 100 -15.46 -15.77 4.22
C ILE A 100 -16.17 -14.97 3.11
N SER A 101 -16.77 -13.85 3.46
CA SER A 101 -17.46 -12.97 2.49
C SER A 101 -16.53 -11.98 1.78
N MET A 102 -15.26 -11.94 2.16
CA MET A 102 -14.27 -11.05 1.56
C MET A 102 -13.98 -11.44 0.10
N MET A 103 -13.70 -10.44 -0.72
CA MET A 103 -13.32 -10.60 -2.12
C MET A 103 -11.98 -9.95 -2.42
N VAL A 104 -11.36 -10.34 -3.53
CA VAL A 104 -10.19 -9.63 -4.05
C VAL A 104 -10.57 -8.17 -4.32
N GLY A 105 -9.72 -7.24 -3.91
CA GLY A 105 -9.99 -5.81 -3.90
C GLY A 105 -10.63 -5.27 -2.62
N SER A 106 -10.99 -6.14 -1.66
CA SER A 106 -11.47 -5.68 -0.35
C SER A 106 -10.34 -5.01 0.45
N ALA A 107 -10.69 -3.92 1.13
CA ALA A 107 -9.77 -3.28 2.07
C ALA A 107 -9.61 -4.13 3.34
N VAL A 108 -8.37 -4.22 3.83
CA VAL A 108 -8.02 -4.91 5.07
C VAL A 108 -7.35 -3.91 6.00
N PHE A 109 -7.85 -3.85 7.23
CA PHE A 109 -7.21 -3.14 8.32
C PHE A 109 -6.85 -4.12 9.42
N THR A 110 -5.56 -4.18 9.78
CA THR A 110 -5.07 -5.01 10.89
C THR A 110 -4.43 -4.15 11.97
N GLN A 111 -4.60 -4.56 13.22
CA GLN A 111 -4.04 -3.90 14.39
C GLN A 111 -3.21 -4.90 15.20
N GLU A 112 -2.41 -4.38 16.14
CA GLU A 112 -1.61 -5.20 17.06
C GLU A 112 -0.62 -6.14 16.34
N LEU A 113 -0.10 -5.69 15.20
CA LEU A 113 0.94 -6.43 14.52
C LEU A 113 2.28 -6.36 15.30
N PRO A 114 3.17 -7.37 15.13
CA PRO A 114 4.52 -7.27 15.65
C PRO A 114 5.21 -5.99 15.20
N ALA A 115 6.00 -5.38 16.08
CA ALA A 115 6.61 -4.06 15.86
C ALA A 115 7.44 -3.95 14.56
N VAL A 116 7.93 -5.07 14.03
CA VAL A 116 8.67 -5.13 12.76
C VAL A 116 7.80 -4.73 11.55
N PHE A 117 6.45 -4.90 11.64
CA PHE A 117 5.51 -4.50 10.59
C PHE A 117 4.83 -3.15 10.86
N GLY A 118 5.22 -2.46 11.95
CA GLY A 118 4.41 -1.40 12.51
C GLY A 118 3.26 -1.97 13.35
N THR A 119 2.56 -1.12 14.08
CA THR A 119 1.43 -1.56 14.94
C THR A 119 0.14 -1.78 14.17
N THR A 120 0.05 -1.22 12.98
CA THR A 120 -1.13 -1.29 12.11
C THR A 120 -0.71 -1.50 10.67
N PHE A 121 -1.58 -2.12 9.90
CA PHE A 121 -1.42 -2.25 8.45
C PHE A 121 -2.75 -2.00 7.77
N ASP A 122 -2.72 -1.11 6.79
CA ASP A 122 -3.79 -0.82 5.86
C ASP A 122 -3.42 -1.32 4.48
N GLY A 123 -4.27 -2.14 3.89
CA GLY A 123 -3.99 -2.71 2.58
C GLY A 123 -5.22 -3.20 1.85
N PHE A 124 -4.98 -3.74 0.67
CA PHE A 124 -5.97 -4.42 -0.15
C PHE A 124 -5.63 -5.89 -0.32
N VAL A 125 -6.67 -6.72 -0.41
CA VAL A 125 -6.55 -8.12 -0.76
C VAL A 125 -6.34 -8.24 -2.27
N GLU A 126 -5.18 -8.71 -2.68
CA GLU A 126 -4.88 -9.03 -4.07
C GLU A 126 -5.11 -10.50 -4.43
N GLY A 127 -5.09 -11.36 -3.43
CA GLY A 127 -5.32 -12.77 -3.62
C GLY A 127 -5.72 -13.47 -2.35
N MET A 128 -6.36 -14.61 -2.50
CA MET A 128 -6.81 -15.45 -1.40
C MET A 128 -6.42 -16.90 -1.66
N LYS A 129 -5.84 -17.55 -0.65
CA LYS A 129 -5.49 -18.97 -0.68
C LYS A 129 -6.21 -19.68 0.45
N TRP A 130 -6.88 -20.75 0.15
CA TRP A 130 -7.57 -21.61 1.11
C TRP A 130 -6.81 -22.91 1.30
N ASN A 131 -6.50 -23.22 2.55
CA ASN A 131 -5.96 -24.51 2.93
C ASN A 131 -6.98 -25.23 3.83
N LEU A 132 -7.71 -26.16 3.26
CA LEU A 132 -8.78 -26.89 3.92
C LEU A 132 -8.36 -28.34 4.11
N THR A 133 -8.35 -28.76 5.36
CA THR A 133 -8.15 -30.16 5.73
C THR A 133 -9.37 -30.66 6.54
N ARG A 134 -9.36 -31.92 6.95
CA ARG A 134 -10.42 -32.46 7.81
C ARG A 134 -10.54 -31.73 9.16
N TYR A 135 -9.44 -31.16 9.66
CA TYR A 135 -9.36 -30.60 11.02
C TYR A 135 -8.97 -29.13 11.05
N THR A 136 -8.50 -28.57 9.95
CA THR A 136 -8.03 -27.20 9.86
C THR A 136 -8.63 -26.50 8.67
N SER A 137 -8.90 -25.20 8.84
CA SER A 137 -9.27 -24.30 7.76
C SER A 137 -8.47 -23.01 7.93
N ASP A 138 -7.55 -22.78 7.02
CA ASP A 138 -6.71 -21.59 7.03
C ASP A 138 -7.00 -20.74 5.79
N LEU A 139 -7.15 -19.46 6.00
CA LEU A 139 -7.26 -18.46 4.94
C LEU A 139 -5.97 -17.62 4.92
N THR A 140 -5.28 -17.64 3.80
CA THR A 140 -4.15 -16.75 3.55
C THR A 140 -4.59 -15.63 2.61
N LEU A 141 -4.50 -14.40 3.08
CA LEU A 141 -4.72 -13.19 2.31
C LEU A 141 -3.37 -12.71 1.79
N VAL A 142 -3.27 -12.52 0.48
CA VAL A 142 -2.13 -11.82 -0.15
C VAL A 142 -2.53 -10.37 -0.25
N CYS A 143 -1.72 -9.49 0.34
CA CYS A 143 -2.07 -8.09 0.50
C CYS A 143 -1.01 -7.19 -0.12
N SER A 144 -1.45 -6.03 -0.61
CA SER A 144 -0.61 -4.89 -0.92
C SER A 144 -0.90 -3.74 0.04
N ALA A 145 0.10 -2.93 0.34
CA ALA A 145 -0.10 -1.78 1.20
C ALA A 145 -0.94 -0.71 0.50
N LEU A 146 -1.90 -0.14 1.22
CA LEU A 146 -2.75 0.96 0.73
C LEU A 146 -1.91 2.13 0.23
N SER A 147 -0.85 2.47 0.96
CA SER A 147 0.09 3.54 0.60
C SER A 147 0.87 3.32 -0.70
N GLU A 148 0.92 2.09 -1.22
CA GLU A 148 1.55 1.78 -2.50
C GLU A 148 0.55 1.77 -3.66
N THR A 149 -0.67 1.35 -3.37
CA THR A 149 -1.74 1.22 -4.36
C THR A 149 -2.51 2.54 -4.52
N TYR A 150 -2.70 3.26 -3.40
CA TYR A 150 -3.41 4.55 -3.36
C TYR A 150 -2.67 5.49 -2.40
N PRO A 151 -1.68 6.24 -2.86
CA PRO A 151 -1.04 7.28 -2.06
C PRO A 151 -2.01 8.41 -1.69
N HIS A 152 -3.22 8.40 -2.22
CA HIS A 152 -4.17 9.50 -2.20
C HIS A 152 -5.46 9.12 -1.46
N LYS A 153 -6.15 10.10 -0.92
CA LYS A 153 -7.44 9.89 -0.25
C LYS A 153 -8.47 9.37 -1.25
N VAL A 154 -9.06 8.24 -0.95
CA VAL A 154 -10.22 7.75 -1.71
C VAL A 154 -11.49 8.44 -1.22
N TRP A 155 -12.50 8.50 -2.07
CA TRP A 155 -13.80 9.11 -1.74
C TRP A 155 -14.40 8.63 -0.39
N LEU A 156 -14.12 7.37 -0.03
CA LEU A 156 -14.57 6.79 1.25
C LEU A 156 -13.97 7.49 2.48
N GLN A 157 -12.83 8.15 2.34
CA GLN A 157 -12.14 8.88 3.41
C GLN A 157 -12.59 10.34 3.50
N ILE A 158 -13.39 10.80 2.55
CA ILE A 158 -13.95 12.14 2.54
C ILE A 158 -15.23 12.13 3.37
N ALA A 159 -15.36 13.10 4.28
CA ALA A 159 -16.55 13.20 5.12
C ALA A 159 -17.82 13.27 4.25
N PRO A 160 -18.89 12.55 4.59
CA PRO A 160 -20.12 12.48 3.76
C PRO A 160 -20.85 13.84 3.65
N THR A 161 -20.44 14.83 4.41
CA THR A 161 -20.91 16.22 4.31
C THR A 161 -20.23 17.03 3.23
N VAL A 162 -19.14 16.50 2.64
CA VAL A 162 -18.40 17.17 1.56
C VAL A 162 -19.04 16.81 0.23
N THR A 163 -19.38 17.84 -0.54
CA THR A 163 -19.89 17.68 -1.90
C THR A 163 -18.83 18.08 -2.92
N TRP A 164 -18.97 17.65 -4.17
CA TRP A 164 -18.08 18.08 -5.25
C TRP A 164 -17.92 19.60 -5.36
N ALA A 165 -18.98 20.34 -5.09
CA ALA A 165 -18.97 21.80 -5.12
C ALA A 165 -18.27 22.43 -3.92
N SER A 166 -18.19 21.72 -2.78
CA SER A 166 -17.57 22.20 -1.55
C SER A 166 -16.18 21.60 -1.32
N TYR A 167 -15.79 20.61 -2.11
CA TYR A 167 -14.46 20.03 -2.04
C TYR A 167 -13.46 20.97 -2.73
N THR A 168 -12.69 21.65 -1.95
CA THR A 168 -11.54 22.42 -2.41
C THR A 168 -10.28 21.69 -1.93
N PRO A 169 -9.61 20.93 -2.77
CA PRO A 169 -8.32 20.38 -2.43
C PRO A 169 -7.34 21.55 -2.26
N ILE A 170 -7.01 21.87 -1.01
CA ILE A 170 -6.10 22.98 -0.71
C ILE A 170 -4.66 22.61 -1.06
N THR A 171 -4.39 21.31 -1.16
CA THR A 171 -3.04 20.73 -1.37
C THR A 171 -3.06 19.40 -2.13
N GLU A 172 -4.22 18.92 -2.53
CA GLU A 172 -4.39 17.63 -3.20
C GLU A 172 -4.95 17.88 -4.59
N GLU A 173 -4.22 17.48 -5.61
CA GLU A 173 -4.65 17.61 -7.00
C GLU A 173 -5.70 16.56 -7.37
N TRP A 174 -6.40 16.76 -8.49
CA TRP A 174 -7.41 15.83 -8.98
C TRP A 174 -6.89 14.40 -9.24
N MET A 175 -5.58 14.22 -9.33
CA MET A 175 -4.97 12.90 -9.38
C MET A 175 -4.96 12.20 -8.01
N ASP A 176 -5.36 12.91 -6.95
CA ASP A 176 -5.45 12.42 -5.58
C ASP A 176 -6.87 11.94 -5.22
N LEU A 177 -7.75 11.80 -6.20
CA LEU A 177 -9.14 11.31 -6.05
C LEU A 177 -9.36 9.98 -6.73
#